data_0fb8f297a34787ac3b1511467ac0274f
#
_entry.id   0fb8f297a34787ac3b1511467ac0274f
#
_cell.length_a   1.000
_cell.length_b   1.000
_cell.length_c   1.000
_cell.angle_alpha   90.00
_cell.angle_beta   90.00
_cell.angle_gamma   90.00
#
_symmetry.space_group_name_H-M   'P 1'
#
loop_
_entity.id
_entity.type
_entity.pdbx_description
1 polymer ?
#
loop_
_entity_poly.entity_id
_entity_poly.type
_entity_poly.pdbx_seq_one_letter_code
_entity_poly.pdbx_strand_id
1 'polypeptide(L)'
;MNAQANGVAKPAINGKAYSTTDHTYDVIVVGAGGAGLRATLGCAQAGLKTACITKVFPTRSHTVAAQGGVAAALGNMGKDDWRWHMYDTVKGSDWLGDQDAIEYLCRNAPQAVYEMEHYGVPFSRTEDGRIYQRPFGGMTTEFGEGPPAQRTCAAADRTGHAMLHTLYGHSL
;
A
#
# COMPACT_ATOMS: atom_id res chain seq x y z
N MET A 1 -28.38 -2.16 -49.11
CA MET A 1 -26.97 -2.53 -48.84
C MET A 1 -26.95 -3.19 -47.48
N ASN A 2 -26.83 -4.53 -47.45
CA ASN A 2 -26.81 -5.31 -46.19
C ASN A 2 -25.41 -5.20 -45.57
N ALA A 3 -25.30 -4.58 -44.40
CA ALA A 3 -24.10 -4.67 -43.58
C ALA A 3 -24.03 -6.11 -43.03
N GLN A 4 -23.11 -6.92 -43.53
CA GLN A 4 -22.74 -8.19 -42.92
C GLN A 4 -22.15 -7.90 -41.54
N ALA A 5 -22.89 -8.31 -40.51
CA ALA A 5 -22.34 -8.38 -39.15
C ALA A 5 -21.20 -9.41 -39.15
N ASN A 6 -19.98 -8.93 -38.99
CA ASN A 6 -18.82 -9.80 -38.73
C ASN A 6 -19.09 -10.58 -37.46
N GLY A 7 -19.52 -11.82 -37.60
CA GLY A 7 -19.77 -12.72 -36.49
C GLY A 7 -18.46 -13.11 -35.82
N VAL A 8 -18.12 -12.37 -34.74
CA VAL A 8 -17.07 -12.81 -33.84
C VAL A 8 -17.55 -14.13 -33.22
N ALA A 9 -16.77 -15.19 -33.38
CA ALA A 9 -17.09 -16.49 -32.81
C ALA A 9 -17.31 -16.37 -31.31
N LYS A 10 -18.46 -16.87 -30.82
CA LYS A 10 -18.75 -16.85 -29.38
C LYS A 10 -17.70 -17.67 -28.65
N PRO A 11 -17.14 -17.15 -27.55
CA PRO A 11 -16.19 -17.88 -26.74
C PRO A 11 -16.82 -19.22 -26.27
N ALA A 12 -16.04 -20.29 -26.25
CA ALA A 12 -16.51 -21.60 -25.85
C ALA A 12 -15.48 -22.33 -24.99
N ILE A 13 -15.94 -23.10 -24.02
CA ILE A 13 -15.13 -24.02 -23.20
C ILE A 13 -15.66 -25.43 -23.47
N ASN A 14 -14.77 -26.36 -23.79
CA ASN A 14 -15.11 -27.75 -24.13
C ASN A 14 -16.21 -27.86 -25.23
N GLY A 15 -16.15 -26.97 -26.23
CA GLY A 15 -17.12 -26.96 -27.35
C GLY A 15 -18.51 -26.41 -27.00
N LYS A 16 -18.73 -25.97 -25.74
CA LYS A 16 -20.01 -25.36 -25.34
C LYS A 16 -19.84 -23.81 -25.25
N ALA A 17 -20.71 -23.11 -25.98
CA ALA A 17 -20.78 -21.66 -25.89
C ALA A 17 -21.23 -21.23 -24.46
N TYR A 18 -20.61 -20.20 -23.90
CA TYR A 18 -21.03 -19.60 -22.64
C TYR A 18 -21.44 -18.13 -22.84
N SER A 19 -22.24 -17.62 -21.92
CA SER A 19 -22.63 -16.20 -21.95
C SER A 19 -21.45 -15.34 -21.46
N THR A 20 -21.19 -14.25 -22.15
CA THR A 20 -20.26 -13.20 -21.72
C THR A 20 -21.04 -11.98 -21.29
N THR A 21 -20.56 -11.34 -20.21
CA THR A 21 -21.03 -10.02 -19.80
C THR A 21 -19.87 -9.05 -19.93
N ASP A 22 -20.04 -8.02 -20.74
CA ASP A 22 -19.02 -7.01 -20.97
C ASP A 22 -19.20 -5.86 -19.99
N HIS A 23 -18.09 -5.44 -19.38
CA HIS A 23 -18.02 -4.28 -18.51
C HIS A 23 -16.96 -3.31 -19.02
N THR A 24 -17.24 -2.02 -18.96
CA THR A 24 -16.31 -0.97 -19.36
C THR A 24 -15.94 -0.11 -18.18
N TYR A 25 -14.65 0.11 -18.00
CA TYR A 25 -14.05 0.93 -16.96
C TYR A 25 -12.96 1.83 -17.56
N ASP A 26 -12.68 2.97 -16.90
CA ASP A 26 -11.57 3.84 -17.25
C ASP A 26 -10.24 3.25 -16.76
N VAL A 27 -10.27 2.59 -15.58
CA VAL A 27 -9.10 1.97 -14.95
C VAL A 27 -9.46 0.58 -14.43
N ILE A 28 -8.53 -0.35 -14.65
CA ILE A 28 -8.58 -1.69 -14.02
C ILE A 28 -7.34 -1.86 -13.16
N VAL A 29 -7.53 -2.06 -11.86
CA VAL A 29 -6.48 -2.39 -10.90
C VAL A 29 -6.48 -3.91 -10.68
N VAL A 30 -5.35 -4.56 -10.92
CA VAL A 30 -5.21 -6.01 -10.73
C VAL A 30 -4.49 -6.29 -9.41
N GLY A 31 -5.25 -6.78 -8.44
CA GLY A 31 -4.81 -7.09 -7.09
C GLY A 31 -5.39 -6.13 -6.04
N ALA A 32 -6.03 -6.67 -5.01
CA ALA A 32 -6.66 -5.91 -3.92
C ALA A 32 -5.90 -6.06 -2.59
N GLY A 33 -4.58 -6.03 -2.64
CA GLY A 33 -3.74 -5.82 -1.46
C GLY A 33 -3.68 -4.35 -1.07
N GLY A 34 -2.86 -4.00 -0.08
CA GLY A 34 -2.73 -2.60 0.38
C GLY A 34 -2.43 -1.62 -0.77
N ALA A 35 -1.50 -1.95 -1.65
CA ALA A 35 -1.15 -1.12 -2.80
C ALA A 35 -2.31 -0.99 -3.80
N GLY A 36 -2.95 -2.11 -4.14
CA GLY A 36 -4.05 -2.10 -5.11
C GLY A 36 -5.30 -1.39 -4.60
N LEU A 37 -5.68 -1.59 -3.33
CA LEU A 37 -6.79 -0.86 -2.74
C LEU A 37 -6.51 0.65 -2.68
N ARG A 38 -5.28 1.05 -2.31
CA ARG A 38 -4.92 2.47 -2.31
C ARG A 38 -4.95 3.08 -3.72
N ALA A 39 -4.49 2.34 -4.73
CA ALA A 39 -4.58 2.77 -6.13
C ALA A 39 -6.03 2.88 -6.60
N THR A 40 -6.86 1.87 -6.28
CA THR A 40 -8.31 1.88 -6.59
C THR A 40 -8.99 3.10 -5.98
N LEU A 41 -8.74 3.36 -4.70
CA LEU A 41 -9.29 4.51 -3.99
C LEU A 41 -8.85 5.84 -4.65
N GLY A 42 -7.56 5.97 -4.99
CA GLY A 42 -7.04 7.17 -5.64
C GLY A 42 -7.66 7.41 -7.03
N CYS A 43 -7.83 6.36 -7.83
CA CYS A 43 -8.49 6.47 -9.13
C CYS A 43 -9.97 6.86 -8.98
N ALA A 44 -10.67 6.26 -8.02
CA ALA A 44 -12.07 6.61 -7.74
C ALA A 44 -12.22 8.05 -7.24
N GLN A 45 -11.34 8.51 -6.36
CA GLN A 45 -11.28 9.91 -5.89
C GLN A 45 -11.01 10.91 -7.03
N ALA A 46 -10.27 10.48 -8.06
CA ALA A 46 -10.07 11.27 -9.27
C ALA A 46 -11.27 11.27 -10.23
N GLY A 47 -12.38 10.64 -9.86
CA GLY A 47 -13.61 10.58 -10.65
C GLY A 47 -13.58 9.51 -11.76
N LEU A 48 -12.61 8.60 -11.75
CA LEU A 48 -12.49 7.55 -12.76
C LEU A 48 -13.37 6.35 -12.38
N LYS A 49 -14.08 5.80 -13.35
CA LYS A 49 -14.81 4.53 -13.18
C LYS A 49 -13.81 3.40 -13.07
N THR A 50 -13.60 2.92 -11.86
CA THR A 50 -12.51 1.99 -11.54
C THR A 50 -13.03 0.60 -11.19
N ALA A 51 -12.40 -0.43 -11.73
CA ALA A 51 -12.59 -1.81 -11.26
C ALA A 51 -11.32 -2.32 -10.58
N CYS A 52 -11.48 -3.00 -9.44
CA CYS A 52 -10.41 -3.74 -8.79
C CYS A 52 -10.67 -5.24 -8.93
N ILE A 53 -9.76 -5.93 -9.60
CA ILE A 53 -9.86 -7.38 -9.85
C ILE A 53 -8.90 -8.10 -8.91
N THR A 54 -9.41 -9.07 -8.17
CA THR A 54 -8.59 -9.82 -7.22
C THR A 54 -8.86 -11.32 -7.27
N LYS A 55 -7.83 -12.12 -7.04
CA LYS A 55 -7.93 -13.59 -6.98
C LYS A 55 -8.61 -14.06 -5.68
N VAL A 56 -8.34 -13.38 -4.58
CA VAL A 56 -8.89 -13.69 -3.26
C VAL A 56 -9.71 -12.51 -2.74
N PHE A 57 -10.55 -12.75 -1.77
CA PHE A 57 -11.25 -11.64 -1.11
C PHE A 57 -10.24 -10.62 -0.58
N PRO A 58 -10.45 -9.30 -0.76
CA PRO A 58 -9.43 -8.28 -0.47
C PRO A 58 -8.78 -8.41 0.91
N THR A 59 -9.56 -8.67 1.97
CA THR A 59 -9.05 -8.81 3.34
C THR A 59 -8.23 -10.10 3.57
N ARG A 60 -8.05 -10.93 2.54
CA ARG A 60 -7.18 -12.11 2.54
C ARG A 60 -5.85 -11.89 1.83
N SER A 61 -5.59 -10.67 1.36
CA SER A 61 -4.28 -10.31 0.81
C SER A 61 -3.17 -10.47 1.87
N HIS A 62 -1.95 -10.73 1.40
CA HIS A 62 -0.79 -10.90 2.29
C HIS A 62 -0.53 -9.68 3.20
N THR A 63 -0.96 -8.50 2.79
CA THR A 63 -0.91 -7.29 3.64
C THR A 63 -1.50 -7.53 5.03
N VAL A 64 -2.55 -8.36 5.16
CA VAL A 64 -3.19 -8.68 6.45
C VAL A 64 -2.23 -9.31 7.45
N ALA A 65 -1.20 -10.00 6.98
CA ALA A 65 -0.23 -10.72 7.81
C ALA A 65 0.89 -9.83 8.36
N ALA A 66 1.00 -8.58 7.92
CA ALA A 66 2.04 -7.67 8.40
C ALA A 66 1.75 -7.21 9.84
N GLN A 67 2.68 -7.53 10.76
CA GLN A 67 2.55 -7.25 12.19
C GLN A 67 3.46 -6.09 12.65
N GLY A 68 4.64 -5.96 12.04
CA GLY A 68 5.69 -5.04 12.47
C GLY A 68 5.28 -3.58 12.49
N GLY A 69 4.71 -3.11 11.43
CA GLY A 69 4.33 -1.71 11.24
C GLY A 69 4.81 -1.15 9.91
N VAL A 70 4.71 0.15 9.75
CA VAL A 70 5.12 0.92 8.57
C VAL A 70 6.25 1.86 8.96
N ALA A 71 7.40 1.74 8.31
CA ALA A 71 8.53 2.62 8.58
C ALA A 71 8.33 4.00 7.91
N ALA A 72 8.41 5.05 8.72
CA ALA A 72 8.35 6.43 8.26
C ALA A 72 9.09 7.34 9.24
N ALA A 73 9.92 8.23 8.75
CA ALA A 73 10.71 9.15 9.59
C ALA A 73 9.83 10.32 10.09
N LEU A 74 8.91 10.03 11.04
CA LEU A 74 8.04 11.07 11.64
C LEU A 74 8.74 11.90 12.72
N GLY A 75 9.78 11.35 13.35
CA GLY A 75 10.49 12.00 14.42
C GLY A 75 9.69 12.10 15.74
N ASN A 76 8.66 11.29 15.92
CA ASN A 76 7.79 11.36 17.12
C ASN A 76 8.48 10.85 18.39
N MET A 77 9.40 9.90 18.27
CA MET A 77 10.10 9.26 19.39
C MET A 77 11.53 9.78 19.58
N GLY A 78 11.99 10.65 18.70
CA GLY A 78 13.32 11.24 18.71
C GLY A 78 13.64 11.85 17.35
N LYS A 79 14.80 12.51 17.25
CA LYS A 79 15.21 13.12 15.98
C LYS A 79 15.33 12.05 14.89
N ASP A 80 14.70 12.25 13.75
CA ASP A 80 14.78 11.37 12.59
C ASP A 80 14.71 12.20 11.30
N ASP A 81 15.20 11.63 10.18
CA ASP A 81 15.20 12.24 8.86
C ASP A 81 14.98 11.16 7.80
N TRP A 82 14.17 11.46 6.78
CA TRP A 82 13.91 10.53 5.70
C TRP A 82 15.18 10.12 4.91
N ARG A 83 16.22 10.95 4.91
CA ARG A 83 17.52 10.62 4.27
C ARG A 83 18.26 9.53 5.03
N TRP A 84 18.13 9.50 6.37
CA TRP A 84 18.67 8.40 7.18
C TRP A 84 17.88 7.12 6.95
N HIS A 85 16.55 7.24 6.80
CA HIS A 85 15.69 6.11 6.41
C HIS A 85 16.08 5.57 5.03
N MET A 86 16.32 6.46 4.05
CA MET A 86 16.81 6.08 2.73
C MET A 86 18.16 5.36 2.81
N TYR A 87 19.13 5.88 3.56
CA TYR A 87 20.42 5.26 3.75
C TYR A 87 20.31 3.83 4.29
N ASP A 88 19.54 3.65 5.37
CA ASP A 88 19.31 2.33 5.96
C ASP A 88 18.64 1.36 4.98
N THR A 89 17.72 1.86 4.16
CA THR A 89 17.00 1.05 3.17
C THR A 89 17.92 0.63 2.01
N VAL A 90 18.74 1.54 1.49
CA VAL A 90 19.74 1.23 0.47
C VAL A 90 20.75 0.21 1.00
N LYS A 91 21.28 0.43 2.20
CA LYS A 91 22.20 -0.49 2.86
C LYS A 91 21.55 -1.86 3.13
N GLY A 92 20.32 -1.88 3.62
CA GLY A 92 19.56 -3.11 3.91
C GLY A 92 19.21 -3.92 2.67
N SER A 93 19.20 -3.30 1.50
CA SER A 93 19.03 -3.96 0.20
C SER A 93 20.35 -4.41 -0.44
N ASP A 94 21.44 -4.45 0.32
CA ASP A 94 22.79 -4.77 -0.16
C ASP A 94 23.23 -3.90 -1.35
N TRP A 95 22.77 -2.65 -1.42
CA TRP A 95 23.04 -1.69 -2.50
C TRP A 95 22.46 -2.11 -3.86
N LEU A 96 21.60 -3.13 -3.90
CA LEU A 96 21.00 -3.64 -5.13
C LEU A 96 19.63 -3.01 -5.44
N GLY A 97 19.06 -2.27 -4.50
CA GLY A 97 17.77 -1.62 -4.67
C GLY A 97 17.83 -0.45 -5.67
N ASP A 98 16.70 -0.19 -6.33
CA ASP A 98 16.52 1.02 -7.14
C ASP A 98 16.50 2.24 -6.20
N GLN A 99 17.55 3.05 -6.26
CA GLN A 99 17.77 4.15 -5.33
C GLN A 99 16.76 5.28 -5.52
N ASP A 100 16.30 5.53 -6.74
CA ASP A 100 15.28 6.55 -7.03
C ASP A 100 13.93 6.13 -6.42
N ALA A 101 13.57 4.84 -6.55
CA ALA A 101 12.36 4.30 -5.92
C ALA A 101 12.46 4.32 -4.40
N ILE A 102 13.62 4.01 -3.82
CA ILE A 102 13.87 4.07 -2.37
C ILE A 102 13.78 5.50 -1.86
N GLU A 103 14.38 6.47 -2.56
CA GLU A 103 14.26 7.89 -2.22
C GLU A 103 12.79 8.31 -2.19
N TYR A 104 12.08 8.03 -3.27
CA TYR A 104 10.65 8.36 -3.37
C TYR A 104 9.86 7.76 -2.20
N LEU A 105 10.07 6.49 -1.89
CA LEU A 105 9.41 5.80 -0.79
C LEU A 105 9.70 6.47 0.55
N CYS A 106 10.98 6.61 0.90
CA CYS A 106 11.37 7.12 2.22
C CYS A 106 10.97 8.58 2.44
N ARG A 107 11.04 9.40 1.38
CA ARG A 107 10.66 10.81 1.40
C ARG A 107 9.15 10.99 1.59
N ASN A 108 8.33 10.13 0.98
CA ASN A 108 6.88 10.23 1.02
C ASN A 108 6.23 9.37 2.11
N ALA A 109 6.97 8.47 2.77
CA ALA A 109 6.45 7.61 3.83
C ALA A 109 5.75 8.37 4.97
N PRO A 110 6.25 9.51 5.48
CA PRO A 110 5.55 10.29 6.49
C PRO A 110 4.15 10.73 6.04
N GLN A 111 4.05 11.27 4.84
CA GLN A 111 2.77 11.67 4.25
C GLN A 111 1.81 10.49 4.12
N ALA A 112 2.29 9.34 3.65
CA ALA A 112 1.49 8.13 3.49
C ALA A 112 0.96 7.61 4.85
N VAL A 113 1.74 7.70 5.92
CA VAL A 113 1.29 7.32 7.26
C VAL A 113 0.18 8.24 7.76
N TYR A 114 0.32 9.56 7.60
CA TYR A 114 -0.74 10.51 7.96
C TYR A 114 -2.00 10.33 7.12
N GLU A 115 -1.85 10.02 5.83
CA GLU A 115 -2.99 9.68 4.97
C GLU A 115 -3.74 8.44 5.49
N MET A 116 -3.01 7.38 5.86
CA MET A 116 -3.60 6.18 6.45
C MET A 116 -4.31 6.47 7.79
N GLU A 117 -3.72 7.34 8.60
CA GLU A 117 -4.34 7.83 9.84
C GLU A 117 -5.66 8.55 9.56
N HIS A 118 -5.69 9.43 8.57
CA HIS A 118 -6.91 10.15 8.17
C HIS A 118 -7.98 9.23 7.60
N TYR A 119 -7.60 8.11 6.98
CA TYR A 119 -8.53 7.06 6.59
C TYR A 119 -9.05 6.24 7.79
N GLY A 120 -8.48 6.43 8.99
CA GLY A 120 -8.93 5.77 10.19
C GLY A 120 -8.11 4.56 10.63
N VAL A 121 -6.88 4.39 10.13
CA VAL A 121 -5.97 3.37 10.67
C VAL A 121 -5.64 3.72 12.13
N PRO A 122 -5.98 2.84 13.11
CA PRO A 122 -5.85 3.12 14.52
C PRO A 122 -4.40 2.88 14.99
N PHE A 123 -3.47 3.71 14.54
CA PHE A 123 -2.10 3.64 15.03
C PHE A 123 -2.03 3.82 16.55
N SER A 124 -1.14 3.07 17.19
CA SER A 124 -0.83 3.23 18.61
C SER A 124 -0.33 4.65 18.90
N ARG A 125 -0.64 5.17 20.08
CA ARG A 125 -0.32 6.55 20.46
C ARG A 125 0.66 6.61 21.62
N THR A 126 1.43 7.67 21.62
CA THR A 126 2.19 8.13 22.79
C THR A 126 1.25 8.81 23.79
N GLU A 127 1.71 9.06 25.01
CA GLU A 127 0.92 9.75 26.05
C GLU A 127 0.48 11.16 25.63
N ASP A 128 1.29 11.83 24.81
CA ASP A 128 1.00 13.16 24.24
C ASP A 128 0.21 13.10 22.90
N GLY A 129 -0.31 11.92 22.54
CA GLY A 129 -1.23 11.74 21.41
C GLY A 129 -0.59 11.60 20.04
N ARG A 130 0.73 11.63 19.91
CA ARG A 130 1.42 11.39 18.63
C ARG A 130 1.38 9.92 18.24
N ILE A 131 1.56 9.60 16.95
CA ILE A 131 1.71 8.22 16.50
C ILE A 131 2.96 7.62 17.15
N TYR A 132 2.78 6.52 17.88
CA TYR A 132 3.88 5.78 18.47
C TYR A 132 4.70 5.08 17.39
N GLN A 133 6.02 5.17 17.52
CA GLN A 133 6.98 4.51 16.63
C GLN A 133 7.88 3.57 17.42
N ARG A 134 7.92 2.30 17.04
CA ARG A 134 8.78 1.31 17.69
C ARG A 134 10.15 1.23 17.02
N PRO A 135 11.20 0.82 17.75
CA PRO A 135 12.49 0.48 17.16
C PRO A 135 12.38 -0.82 16.36
N PHE A 136 13.18 -0.90 15.30
CA PHE A 136 13.40 -2.12 14.53
C PHE A 136 14.88 -2.26 14.21
N GLY A 137 15.37 -3.50 14.01
CA GLY A 137 16.76 -3.74 13.65
C GLY A 137 17.14 -3.05 12.34
N GLY A 138 18.35 -2.51 12.28
CA GLY A 138 18.87 -1.83 11.09
C GLY A 138 18.39 -0.38 10.88
N MET A 139 17.59 0.16 11.80
CA MET A 139 17.20 1.57 11.76
C MET A 139 18.19 2.40 12.57
N THR A 140 18.86 3.33 11.89
CA THR A 140 19.89 4.18 12.49
C THR A 140 19.63 5.66 12.20
N THR A 141 20.26 6.53 12.95
CA THR A 141 20.34 7.96 12.66
C THR A 141 21.70 8.31 12.06
N GLU A 142 21.84 9.51 11.52
CA GLU A 142 23.10 10.08 11.08
C GLU A 142 23.89 9.15 10.12
N PHE A 143 23.16 8.53 9.16
CA PHE A 143 23.74 7.65 8.14
C PHE A 143 24.50 6.44 8.72
N GLY A 144 23.98 5.86 9.81
CA GLY A 144 24.54 4.70 10.46
C GLY A 144 25.50 4.97 11.59
N GLU A 145 25.87 6.22 11.85
CA GLU A 145 26.82 6.63 12.89
C GLU A 145 26.13 7.04 14.20
N GLY A 146 24.84 7.38 14.13
CA GLY A 146 24.07 7.79 15.29
C GLY A 146 23.36 6.63 16.00
N PRO A 147 22.63 6.94 17.10
CA PRO A 147 21.87 5.94 17.83
C PRO A 147 20.75 5.31 16.99
N PRO A 148 20.21 4.16 17.44
CA PRO A 148 19.06 3.53 16.77
C PRO A 148 17.87 4.47 16.62
N ALA A 149 17.27 4.50 15.43
CA ALA A 149 16.04 5.25 15.16
C ALA A 149 14.80 4.45 15.55
N GLN A 150 13.71 5.14 15.90
CA GLN A 150 12.40 4.56 16.10
C GLN A 150 11.45 5.14 15.06
N ARG A 151 11.28 4.46 13.94
CA ARG A 151 10.46 4.96 12.83
C ARG A 151 9.32 4.04 12.39
N THR A 152 9.12 2.91 13.06
CA THR A 152 8.07 1.96 12.69
C THR A 152 6.75 2.32 13.35
N CYS A 153 5.83 2.90 12.59
CA CYS A 153 4.47 3.22 13.00
C CYS A 153 3.64 1.94 13.05
N ALA A 154 2.96 1.67 14.16
CA ALA A 154 2.28 0.40 14.36
C ALA A 154 0.89 0.57 14.98
N ALA A 155 -0.02 -0.35 14.61
CA ALA A 155 -1.27 -0.60 15.30
C ALA A 155 -1.15 -1.91 16.07
N ALA A 156 -0.56 -1.86 17.26
CA ALA A 156 -0.18 -3.01 18.06
C ALA A 156 0.61 -4.06 17.22
N ASP A 157 0.20 -5.32 17.21
CA ASP A 157 0.76 -6.41 16.39
C ASP A 157 -0.05 -6.73 15.13
N ARG A 158 -0.98 -5.85 14.74
CA ARG A 158 -1.95 -6.06 13.65
C ARG A 158 -1.98 -4.91 12.64
N THR A 159 -0.85 -4.27 12.41
CA THR A 159 -0.78 -3.07 11.55
C THR A 159 -1.29 -3.34 10.14
N GLY A 160 -0.86 -4.43 9.52
CA GLY A 160 -1.30 -4.79 8.17
C GLY A 160 -2.79 -5.12 8.09
N HIS A 161 -3.32 -5.83 9.09
CA HIS A 161 -4.76 -6.08 9.21
C HIS A 161 -5.54 -4.76 9.31
N ALA A 162 -5.12 -3.84 10.18
CA ALA A 162 -5.76 -2.55 10.35
C ALA A 162 -5.74 -1.72 9.05
N MET A 163 -4.59 -1.61 8.40
CA MET A 163 -4.45 -0.89 7.14
C MET A 163 -5.32 -1.49 6.02
N LEU A 164 -5.27 -2.81 5.86
CA LEU A 164 -6.01 -3.48 4.79
C LEU A 164 -7.52 -3.33 4.95
N HIS A 165 -8.03 -3.52 6.17
CA HIS A 165 -9.45 -3.37 6.46
C HIS A 165 -9.93 -1.92 6.32
N THR A 166 -9.11 -0.96 6.74
CA THR A 166 -9.40 0.47 6.54
C THR A 166 -9.51 0.80 5.05
N LEU A 167 -8.51 0.43 4.24
CA LEU A 167 -8.53 0.70 2.80
C LEU A 167 -9.69 -0.03 2.10
N TYR A 168 -9.99 -1.26 2.49
CA TYR A 168 -11.13 -1.99 1.95
C TYR A 168 -12.44 -1.30 2.27
N GLY A 169 -12.66 -0.88 3.53
CA GLY A 169 -13.85 -0.14 3.93
C GLY A 169 -14.07 1.16 3.15
N HIS A 170 -12.98 1.86 2.80
CA HIS A 170 -13.06 3.08 1.98
C HIS A 170 -13.25 2.80 0.48
N SER A 171 -13.03 1.58 0.03
CA SER A 171 -13.18 1.20 -1.38
C SER A 171 -14.57 0.65 -1.71
N LEU A 172 -15.46 0.50 -0.72
CA LEU A 172 -16.86 0.09 -0.85
C LEU A 172 -17.76 1.30 -1.07
#